data_2ffcb88c037b648925e00d1c44ae0271
#
_entry.id   2ffcb88c037b648925e00d1c44ae0271
#
_cell.length_a   1.000
_cell.length_b   1.000
_cell.length_c   1.000
_cell.angle_alpha   90.00
_cell.angle_beta   90.00
_cell.angle_gamma   90.00
#
_symmetry.space_group_name_H-M   'P 1'
#
loop_
_entity.id
_entity.type
_entity.pdbx_description
1 polymer ?
#
loop_
_entity_poly.entity_id
_entity_poly.type
_entity_poly.pdbx_seq_one_letter_code
_entity_poly.pdbx_strand_id
1 'polypeptide(L)'
;IRYSFSDLGGVIKFDDMLVMLKEVGVDIKKEAKKHKIDKKILKLPFVWVYGRSDLAVVFRGANIFPGEIRNGLGNRNIARFVTGRFTINSKERSKLKQTLEINVELKDGVEPKKEIEKKGLDAIINELCENNSEFNNEYTSHPRRATPKIVLKKFKSKKYFARQGKQKWIDK
;
A
#
# COMPACT_ATOMS: atom_id res chain seq x y z
N ILE A 1 31.73 -3.70 4.53
CA ILE A 1 30.59 -3.85 5.45
C ILE A 1 29.35 -3.88 4.57
N ARG A 2 28.59 -5.00 4.59
CA ARG A 2 27.29 -5.10 3.92
C ARG A 2 26.22 -4.81 4.97
N TYR A 3 25.55 -3.67 4.84
CA TYR A 3 24.39 -3.35 5.66
C TYR A 3 23.14 -3.82 4.91
N SER A 4 22.37 -4.74 5.51
CA SER A 4 21.12 -5.21 4.94
C SER A 4 19.98 -4.32 5.43
N PHE A 5 19.36 -3.60 4.52
CA PHE A 5 18.07 -2.95 4.76
C PHE A 5 16.96 -3.95 4.44
N SER A 6 15.87 -3.86 5.17
CA SER A 6 14.65 -4.66 4.88
C SER A 6 13.89 -4.16 3.64
N ASP A 7 14.51 -3.31 2.83
CA ASP A 7 13.90 -2.78 1.61
C ASP A 7 13.94 -3.84 0.49
N LEU A 8 12.79 -4.10 -0.11
CA LEU A 8 12.65 -4.90 -1.32
C LEU A 8 12.89 -3.99 -2.51
N GLY A 9 13.89 -4.32 -3.29
CA GLY A 9 14.28 -3.52 -4.44
C GLY A 9 15.33 -4.22 -5.27
N GLY A 10 15.77 -3.57 -6.32
CA GLY A 10 16.77 -4.11 -7.21
C GLY A 10 17.37 -3.08 -8.13
N VAL A 11 18.26 -3.59 -8.98
CA VAL A 11 18.94 -2.82 -10.01
C VAL A 11 18.69 -3.48 -11.36
N ILE A 12 18.28 -2.70 -12.34
CA ILE A 12 18.08 -3.12 -13.72
C ILE A 12 19.08 -2.38 -14.59
N LYS A 13 19.82 -3.09 -15.44
CA LYS A 13 20.74 -2.46 -16.38
C LYS A 13 19.98 -1.58 -17.36
N PHE A 14 20.65 -0.52 -17.86
CA PHE A 14 20.04 0.43 -18.77
C PHE A 14 19.41 -0.24 -20.00
N ASP A 15 20.15 -1.15 -20.63
CA ASP A 15 19.68 -1.80 -21.85
C ASP A 15 18.50 -2.77 -21.59
N ASP A 16 18.52 -3.48 -20.45
CA ASP A 16 17.42 -4.37 -20.05
C ASP A 16 16.13 -3.56 -19.79
N MET A 17 16.25 -2.39 -19.13
CA MET A 17 15.13 -1.48 -18.94
C MET A 17 14.55 -0.98 -20.27
N LEU A 18 15.39 -0.71 -21.29
CA LEU A 18 14.91 -0.29 -22.62
C LEU A 18 14.09 -1.39 -23.28
N VAL A 19 14.46 -2.67 -23.09
CA VAL A 19 13.69 -3.81 -23.61
C VAL A 19 12.33 -3.87 -22.93
N MET A 20 12.29 -3.84 -21.59
CA MET A 20 11.04 -3.88 -20.80
C MET A 20 10.10 -2.72 -21.16
N LEU A 21 10.62 -1.53 -21.34
CA LEU A 21 9.82 -0.36 -21.71
C LEU A 21 9.21 -0.49 -23.12
N LYS A 22 9.94 -1.10 -24.07
CA LYS A 22 9.39 -1.38 -25.40
C LYS A 22 8.23 -2.37 -25.36
N GLU A 23 8.29 -3.38 -24.49
CA GLU A 23 7.20 -4.37 -24.33
C GLU A 23 5.89 -3.71 -23.88
N VAL A 24 5.98 -2.62 -23.10
CA VAL A 24 4.80 -1.83 -22.68
C VAL A 24 4.53 -0.63 -23.61
N GLY A 25 5.14 -0.60 -24.79
CA GLY A 25 4.88 0.40 -25.82
C GLY A 25 5.63 1.72 -25.68
N VAL A 26 6.64 1.81 -24.77
CA VAL A 26 7.42 3.01 -24.54
C VAL A 26 8.80 2.92 -25.20
N ASP A 27 9.06 3.71 -26.23
CA ASP A 27 10.38 3.81 -26.86
C ASP A 27 11.13 5.07 -26.40
N ILE A 28 11.97 4.90 -25.38
CA ILE A 28 12.77 5.98 -24.78
C ILE A 28 13.68 6.66 -25.80
N LYS A 29 14.25 5.94 -26.75
CA LYS A 29 15.13 6.53 -27.76
C LYS A 29 14.36 7.44 -28.71
N LYS A 30 13.14 7.05 -29.08
CA LYS A 30 12.24 7.86 -29.92
C LYS A 30 11.77 9.12 -29.16
N GLU A 31 11.35 8.95 -27.91
CA GLU A 31 10.91 10.09 -27.08
C GLU A 31 12.06 11.06 -26.80
N ALA A 32 13.26 10.55 -26.50
CA ALA A 32 14.42 11.40 -26.27
C ALA A 32 14.80 12.24 -27.50
N LYS A 33 14.73 11.68 -28.72
CA LYS A 33 14.94 12.42 -29.95
C LYS A 33 13.89 13.50 -30.15
N LYS A 34 12.62 13.19 -29.91
CA LYS A 34 11.50 14.15 -29.99
C LYS A 34 11.71 15.35 -29.08
N HIS A 35 12.26 15.14 -27.89
CA HIS A 35 12.55 16.18 -26.90
C HIS A 35 13.98 16.76 -27.03
N LYS A 36 14.76 16.34 -28.00
CA LYS A 36 16.15 16.82 -28.27
C LYS A 36 17.10 16.59 -27.04
N ILE A 37 16.90 15.52 -26.30
CA ILE A 37 17.71 15.15 -25.12
C ILE A 37 18.48 13.84 -25.32
N ASP A 38 18.44 13.25 -26.52
CA ASP A 38 19.08 11.98 -26.85
C ASP A 38 20.58 11.96 -26.53
N LYS A 39 21.29 13.08 -26.75
CA LYS A 39 22.72 13.24 -26.41
C LYS A 39 23.01 13.41 -24.91
N LYS A 40 21.98 13.68 -24.11
CA LYS A 40 22.10 13.89 -22.65
C LYS A 40 21.73 12.69 -21.82
N ILE A 41 21.31 11.58 -22.45
CA ILE A 41 20.93 10.36 -21.74
C ILE A 41 22.19 9.67 -21.22
N LEU A 42 22.28 9.57 -19.92
CA LEU A 42 23.30 8.76 -19.24
C LEU A 42 22.84 7.31 -19.19
N LYS A 43 23.72 6.39 -19.61
CA LYS A 43 23.46 4.93 -19.54
C LYS A 43 23.70 4.37 -18.13
N LEU A 44 23.00 4.95 -17.15
CA LEU A 44 23.08 4.49 -15.78
C LEU A 44 22.07 3.36 -15.51
N PRO A 45 22.38 2.44 -14.60
CA PRO A 45 21.39 1.45 -14.18
C PRO A 45 20.22 2.12 -13.46
N PHE A 46 19.06 1.50 -13.58
CA PHE A 46 17.86 1.92 -12.85
C PHE A 46 17.82 1.22 -11.50
N VAL A 47 17.54 1.96 -10.45
CA VAL A 47 17.29 1.43 -9.11
C VAL A 47 15.79 1.54 -8.84
N TRP A 48 15.20 0.45 -8.39
CA TRP A 48 13.80 0.44 -7.98
C TRP A 48 13.68 -0.03 -6.53
N VAL A 49 12.69 0.51 -5.83
CA VAL A 49 12.34 0.11 -4.45
C VAL A 49 10.84 -0.17 -4.45
N TYR A 50 10.48 -1.38 -4.07
CA TYR A 50 9.09 -1.81 -3.96
C TYR A 50 8.49 -1.45 -2.60
N GLY A 51 9.25 -1.67 -1.53
CA GLY A 51 8.80 -1.40 -0.16
C GLY A 51 9.69 -2.11 0.86
N ARG A 52 9.20 -2.19 2.10
CA ARG A 52 9.92 -2.84 3.19
C ARG A 52 9.26 -4.17 3.54
N SER A 53 10.05 -5.25 3.56
CA SER A 53 9.61 -6.60 3.93
C SER A 53 9.26 -6.73 5.42
N ASP A 54 9.88 -5.91 6.29
CA ASP A 54 9.64 -5.91 7.73
C ASP A 54 8.38 -5.12 8.17
N LEU A 55 7.68 -4.51 7.23
CA LEU A 55 6.44 -3.76 7.48
C LEU A 55 5.17 -4.55 7.14
N ALA A 56 5.27 -5.84 6.86
CA ALA A 56 4.09 -6.67 6.68
C ALA A 56 3.41 -6.98 8.02
N VAL A 57 2.08 -6.97 8.02
CA VAL A 57 1.26 -7.48 9.11
C VAL A 57 0.75 -8.85 8.70
N VAL A 58 1.11 -9.88 9.46
CA VAL A 58 0.59 -11.23 9.20
C VAL A 58 -0.87 -11.28 9.66
N PHE A 59 -1.75 -11.62 8.74
CA PHE A 59 -3.17 -11.81 9.02
C PHE A 59 -3.65 -13.09 8.35
N ARG A 60 -3.98 -14.11 9.17
CA ARG A 60 -4.48 -15.41 8.71
C ARG A 60 -3.60 -16.07 7.64
N GLY A 61 -2.30 -15.95 7.78
CA GLY A 61 -1.32 -16.50 6.85
C GLY A 61 -0.97 -15.58 5.68
N ALA A 62 -1.75 -14.53 5.42
CA ALA A 62 -1.42 -13.53 4.42
C ALA A 62 -0.55 -12.41 4.98
N ASN A 63 0.42 -11.96 4.21
CA ASN A 63 1.26 -10.80 4.52
C ASN A 63 0.61 -9.53 3.94
N ILE A 64 0.03 -8.71 4.82
CA ILE A 64 -0.63 -7.47 4.42
C ILE A 64 0.37 -6.31 4.51
N PHE A 65 0.65 -5.68 3.39
CA PHE A 65 1.58 -4.55 3.30
C PHE A 65 0.86 -3.21 3.38
N PRO A 66 1.44 -2.20 4.06
CA PRO A 66 0.85 -0.85 4.11
C PRO A 66 0.60 -0.22 2.75
N GLY A 67 1.39 -0.60 1.72
CA GLY A 67 1.19 -0.15 0.34
C GLY A 67 -0.19 -0.52 -0.22
N GLU A 68 -0.62 -1.76 0.01
CA GLU A 68 -1.93 -2.26 -0.45
C GLU A 68 -3.08 -1.49 0.21
N ILE A 69 -2.98 -1.25 1.52
CA ILE A 69 -3.99 -0.44 2.24
C ILE A 69 -4.02 1.00 1.72
N ARG A 70 -2.83 1.58 1.46
CA ARG A 70 -2.73 2.93 0.89
C ARG A 70 -3.39 3.02 -0.48
N ASN A 71 -3.15 2.04 -1.35
CA ASN A 71 -3.76 1.98 -2.68
C ASN A 71 -5.29 1.90 -2.58
N GLY A 72 -5.81 1.00 -1.75
CA GLY A 72 -7.25 0.89 -1.50
C GLY A 72 -7.86 2.21 -1.02
N LEU A 73 -7.21 2.90 -0.06
CA LEU A 73 -7.65 4.22 0.43
C LEU A 73 -7.49 5.33 -0.62
N GLY A 74 -6.64 5.13 -1.65
CA GLY A 74 -6.48 6.02 -2.81
C GLY A 74 -7.63 5.94 -3.82
N ASN A 75 -8.52 4.95 -3.71
CA ASN A 75 -9.69 4.82 -4.57
C ASN A 75 -10.57 6.07 -4.51
N ARG A 76 -11.05 6.56 -5.66
CA ARG A 76 -11.82 7.81 -5.79
C ARG A 76 -13.04 7.89 -4.88
N ASN A 77 -13.67 6.75 -4.59
CA ASN A 77 -14.87 6.68 -3.75
C ASN A 77 -14.61 6.98 -2.28
N ILE A 78 -13.38 6.76 -1.79
CA ILE A 78 -12.99 6.98 -0.39
C ILE A 78 -11.97 8.12 -0.23
N ALA A 79 -11.08 8.35 -1.19
CA ALA A 79 -9.99 9.33 -1.10
C ALA A 79 -10.45 10.77 -0.79
N ARG A 80 -11.67 11.12 -1.18
CA ARG A 80 -12.26 12.44 -0.87
C ARG A 80 -12.56 12.65 0.62
N PHE A 81 -12.71 11.58 1.39
CA PHE A 81 -13.08 11.64 2.81
C PHE A 81 -11.91 11.44 3.75
N VAL A 82 -10.82 10.81 3.30
CA VAL A 82 -9.69 10.41 4.14
C VAL A 82 -8.43 11.21 3.82
N THR A 83 -7.52 11.33 4.80
CA THR A 83 -6.21 12.00 4.61
C THR A 83 -5.17 11.10 3.95
N GLY A 84 -5.44 9.79 3.85
CA GLY A 84 -4.48 8.76 3.47
C GLY A 84 -3.59 8.28 4.63
N ARG A 85 -3.75 8.83 5.84
CA ARG A 85 -3.08 8.32 7.04
C ARG A 85 -3.89 7.21 7.67
N PHE A 86 -3.20 6.13 8.04
CA PHE A 86 -3.81 4.96 8.67
C PHE A 86 -2.79 4.22 9.54
N THR A 87 -3.28 3.36 10.42
CA THR A 87 -2.49 2.35 11.13
C THR A 87 -3.14 0.98 10.98
N ILE A 88 -2.31 -0.04 10.91
CA ILE A 88 -2.74 -1.44 10.82
C ILE A 88 -2.38 -2.13 12.12
N ASN A 89 -3.32 -2.88 12.67
CA ASN A 89 -3.13 -3.67 13.88
C ASN A 89 -3.75 -5.05 13.68
N SER A 90 -2.94 -6.10 13.84
CA SER A 90 -3.44 -7.48 13.88
C SER A 90 -3.56 -7.92 15.35
N LYS A 91 -4.78 -8.10 15.82
CA LYS A 91 -5.08 -8.55 17.19
C LYS A 91 -5.45 -10.02 17.18
N GLU A 92 -4.67 -10.81 17.86
CA GLU A 92 -4.96 -12.21 18.11
C GLU A 92 -5.62 -12.36 19.49
N ARG A 93 -6.92 -12.66 19.52
CA ARG A 93 -7.66 -12.91 20.76
C ARG A 93 -7.61 -14.41 21.16
N SER A 94 -7.34 -15.29 20.20
CA SER A 94 -7.05 -16.71 20.33
C SER A 94 -6.54 -17.23 18.98
N LYS A 95 -5.87 -18.40 18.91
CA LYS A 95 -5.36 -19.01 17.66
C LYS A 95 -6.37 -19.04 16.50
N LEU A 96 -7.68 -18.94 16.80
CA LEU A 96 -8.76 -18.97 15.80
C LEU A 96 -9.44 -17.61 15.57
N LYS A 97 -9.14 -16.59 16.39
CA LYS A 97 -9.81 -15.26 16.34
C LYS A 97 -8.80 -14.14 16.14
N GLN A 98 -8.20 -14.10 14.96
CA GLN A 98 -7.38 -12.99 14.52
C GLN A 98 -8.25 -11.95 13.81
N THR A 99 -8.06 -10.68 14.13
CA THR A 99 -8.77 -9.54 13.53
C THR A 99 -7.76 -8.53 13.01
N LEU A 100 -7.89 -8.17 11.74
CA LEU A 100 -7.16 -7.07 11.14
C LEU A 100 -7.94 -5.78 11.35
N GLU A 101 -7.43 -4.87 12.18
CA GLU A 101 -8.03 -3.56 12.43
C GLU A 101 -7.23 -2.48 11.71
N ILE A 102 -7.91 -1.68 10.91
CA ILE A 102 -7.32 -0.58 10.14
C ILE A 102 -7.94 0.72 10.64
N ASN A 103 -7.15 1.53 11.36
CA ASN A 103 -7.59 2.86 11.78
C ASN A 103 -7.27 3.85 10.67
N VAL A 104 -8.28 4.57 10.20
CA VAL A 104 -8.17 5.51 9.07
C VAL A 104 -8.51 6.92 9.52
N GLU A 105 -7.64 7.89 9.22
CA GLU A 105 -7.87 9.30 9.54
C GLU A 105 -8.78 9.96 8.50
N LEU A 106 -9.85 10.56 8.97
CA LEU A 106 -10.74 11.38 8.15
C LEU A 106 -10.12 12.77 7.89
N LYS A 107 -10.52 13.41 6.80
CA LYS A 107 -10.21 14.83 6.54
C LYS A 107 -10.89 15.73 7.54
N ASP A 108 -10.40 16.97 7.63
CA ASP A 108 -10.99 17.99 8.49
C ASP A 108 -12.46 18.26 8.11
N GLY A 109 -13.32 18.39 9.09
CA GLY A 109 -14.75 18.59 8.90
C GLY A 109 -15.56 17.35 8.49
N VAL A 110 -14.91 16.20 8.26
CA VAL A 110 -15.60 14.94 7.93
C VAL A 110 -15.90 14.16 9.21
N GLU A 111 -17.19 13.87 9.44
CA GLU A 111 -17.62 13.05 10.58
C GLU A 111 -17.64 11.55 10.21
N PRO A 112 -17.33 10.65 11.18
CA PRO A 112 -17.41 9.21 10.98
C PRO A 112 -18.84 8.78 10.65
N LYS A 113 -19.02 8.15 9.49
CA LYS A 113 -20.31 7.60 9.03
C LYS A 113 -20.13 6.16 8.55
N LYS A 114 -21.12 5.30 8.80
CA LYS A 114 -21.12 3.90 8.35
C LYS A 114 -20.97 3.75 6.82
N GLU A 115 -21.48 4.70 6.07
CA GLU A 115 -21.33 4.72 4.62
C GLU A 115 -19.86 4.89 4.18
N ILE A 116 -19.12 5.79 4.85
CA ILE A 116 -17.69 6.01 4.59
C ILE A 116 -16.88 4.78 5.01
N GLU A 117 -17.22 4.19 6.15
CA GLU A 117 -16.60 2.94 6.63
C GLU A 117 -16.78 1.82 5.61
N LYS A 118 -18.01 1.62 5.10
CA LYS A 118 -18.31 0.62 4.08
C LYS A 118 -17.53 0.86 2.79
N LYS A 119 -17.52 2.10 2.27
CA LYS A 119 -16.77 2.46 1.06
C LYS A 119 -15.26 2.19 1.23
N GLY A 120 -14.71 2.49 2.40
CA GLY A 120 -13.32 2.22 2.70
C GLY A 120 -13.03 0.73 2.79
N LEU A 121 -13.92 -0.04 3.40
CA LEU A 121 -13.81 -1.48 3.51
C LEU A 121 -13.84 -2.15 2.13
N ASP A 122 -14.84 -1.81 1.33
CA ASP A 122 -14.99 -2.36 -0.03
C ASP A 122 -13.75 -2.05 -0.90
N ALA A 123 -13.25 -0.81 -0.83
CA ALA A 123 -12.05 -0.40 -1.59
C ALA A 123 -10.79 -1.15 -1.16
N ILE A 124 -10.59 -1.37 0.14
CA ILE A 124 -9.43 -2.11 0.67
C ILE A 124 -9.56 -3.60 0.33
N ILE A 125 -10.73 -4.20 0.47
CA ILE A 125 -10.94 -5.62 0.13
C ILE A 125 -10.66 -5.85 -1.35
N ASN A 126 -11.18 -4.99 -2.23
CA ASN A 126 -10.95 -5.10 -3.67
C ASN A 126 -9.44 -5.03 -3.99
N GLU A 127 -8.73 -4.04 -3.45
CA GLU A 127 -7.29 -3.92 -3.66
C GLU A 127 -6.52 -5.15 -3.16
N LEU A 128 -6.86 -5.66 -1.97
CA LEU A 128 -6.22 -6.85 -1.41
C LEU A 128 -6.54 -8.11 -2.23
N CYS A 129 -7.77 -8.27 -2.70
CA CYS A 129 -8.14 -9.42 -3.53
C CYS A 129 -7.46 -9.39 -4.90
N GLU A 130 -7.26 -8.20 -5.48
CA GLU A 130 -6.62 -8.04 -6.79
C GLU A 130 -5.09 -8.23 -6.73
N ASN A 131 -4.44 -7.76 -5.65
CA ASN A 131 -2.98 -7.64 -5.60
C ASN A 131 -2.30 -8.55 -4.57
N ASN A 132 -3.07 -9.28 -3.73
CA ASN A 132 -2.55 -10.18 -2.71
C ASN A 132 -3.21 -11.56 -2.82
N SER A 133 -2.52 -12.50 -3.46
CA SER A 133 -3.05 -13.85 -3.69
C SER A 133 -3.34 -14.62 -2.40
N GLU A 134 -2.51 -14.44 -1.35
CA GLU A 134 -2.70 -15.09 -0.05
C GLU A 134 -3.99 -14.60 0.62
N PHE A 135 -4.20 -13.28 0.62
CA PHE A 135 -5.43 -12.69 1.14
C PHE A 135 -6.65 -13.10 0.32
N ASN A 136 -6.57 -13.08 -1.00
CA ASN A 136 -7.67 -13.47 -1.88
C ASN A 136 -8.12 -14.91 -1.64
N ASN A 137 -7.18 -15.84 -1.48
CA ASN A 137 -7.48 -17.25 -1.17
C ASN A 137 -8.20 -17.39 0.18
N GLU A 138 -7.71 -16.70 1.23
CA GLU A 138 -8.36 -16.73 2.55
C GLU A 138 -9.74 -16.06 2.52
N TYR A 139 -9.87 -14.92 1.82
CA TYR A 139 -11.13 -14.18 1.72
C TYR A 139 -12.19 -14.98 0.96
N THR A 140 -11.82 -15.63 -0.14
CA THR A 140 -12.73 -16.47 -0.93
C THR A 140 -13.22 -17.67 -0.13
N SER A 141 -12.31 -18.29 0.62
CA SER A 141 -12.63 -19.48 1.45
C SER A 141 -13.43 -19.13 2.70
N HIS A 142 -13.12 -18.01 3.34
CA HIS A 142 -13.67 -17.62 4.65
C HIS A 142 -14.02 -16.13 4.74
N PRO A 143 -14.94 -15.58 3.92
CA PRO A 143 -15.16 -14.14 3.79
C PRO A 143 -15.49 -13.46 5.12
N ARG A 144 -16.36 -14.08 5.96
CA ARG A 144 -16.72 -13.50 7.27
C ARG A 144 -15.55 -13.37 8.24
N ARG A 145 -14.56 -14.26 8.16
CA ARG A 145 -13.39 -14.30 9.06
C ARG A 145 -12.24 -13.45 8.53
N ALA A 146 -12.13 -13.33 7.21
CA ALA A 146 -11.07 -12.57 6.54
C ALA A 146 -11.42 -11.09 6.32
N THR A 147 -12.66 -10.68 6.57
CA THR A 147 -13.06 -9.27 6.45
C THR A 147 -12.33 -8.42 7.50
N PRO A 148 -11.52 -7.42 7.08
CA PRO A 148 -10.89 -6.46 7.99
C PRO A 148 -11.92 -5.60 8.69
N LYS A 149 -11.55 -5.02 9.84
CA LYS A 149 -12.34 -4.02 10.53
C LYS A 149 -11.74 -2.64 10.26
N ILE A 150 -12.52 -1.74 9.67
CA ILE A 150 -12.15 -0.34 9.55
C ILE A 150 -12.69 0.45 10.74
N VAL A 151 -11.86 1.34 11.27
CA VAL A 151 -12.26 2.27 12.33
C VAL A 151 -11.89 3.68 11.89
N LEU A 152 -12.91 4.49 11.61
CA LEU A 152 -12.73 5.87 11.21
C LEU A 152 -12.37 6.72 12.43
N LYS A 153 -11.30 7.51 12.31
CA LYS A 153 -10.80 8.42 13.34
C LYS A 153 -10.95 9.86 12.86
N LYS A 154 -11.37 10.75 13.75
CA LYS A 154 -11.45 12.18 13.45
C LYS A 154 -10.08 12.74 13.09
N PHE A 155 -10.08 13.79 12.29
CA PHE A 155 -8.87 14.52 11.91
C PHE A 155 -8.04 14.90 13.13
N LYS A 156 -6.72 14.69 13.02
CA LYS A 156 -5.76 15.03 14.11
C LYS A 156 -5.93 14.22 15.41
N SER A 157 -6.45 13.01 15.35
CA SER A 157 -6.50 12.11 16.51
C SER A 157 -5.10 11.75 17.00
N LYS A 158 -4.58 12.47 18.01
CA LYS A 158 -3.21 12.33 18.55
C LYS A 158 -2.87 10.90 19.00
N LYS A 159 -3.86 10.16 19.47
CA LYS A 159 -3.68 8.76 19.93
C LYS A 159 -3.24 7.82 18.81
N TYR A 160 -3.68 8.06 17.57
CA TYR A 160 -3.45 7.15 16.44
C TYR A 160 -2.46 7.72 15.44
N PHE A 161 -2.35 9.04 15.32
CA PHE A 161 -1.58 9.70 14.29
C PHE A 161 -0.67 10.79 14.88
N ALA A 162 0.59 10.42 15.16
CA ALA A 162 1.60 11.40 15.56
C ALA A 162 1.85 12.38 14.41
N ARG A 163 2.00 13.68 14.74
CA ARG A 163 2.20 14.74 13.76
C ARG A 163 3.67 14.98 13.41
N GLN A 164 4.56 14.67 14.35
CA GLN A 164 5.99 14.84 14.18
C GLN A 164 6.65 13.49 13.95
N GLY A 165 7.50 13.41 12.94
CA GLY A 165 8.23 12.20 12.57
C GLY A 165 7.56 11.35 11.49
N LYS A 166 8.19 10.19 11.20
CA LYS A 166 7.68 9.21 10.23
C LYS A 166 6.41 8.56 10.76
N GLN A 167 5.41 8.41 9.89
CA GLN A 167 4.19 7.70 10.23
C GLN A 167 4.51 6.25 10.60
N LYS A 168 4.03 5.80 11.76
CA LYS A 168 4.02 4.38 12.11
C LYS A 168 2.81 3.74 11.43
N TRP A 169 3.05 2.82 10.52
CA TRP A 169 2.00 2.10 9.78
C TRP A 169 1.42 0.95 10.60
N ILE A 170 2.25 0.34 11.44
CA ILE A 170 1.90 -0.83 12.25
C ILE A 170 1.90 -0.40 13.70
N ASP A 171 0.79 -0.63 14.39
CA ASP A 171 0.64 -0.45 15.82
C ASP A 171 0.89 -1.81 16.49
N LYS A 172 2.02 -1.92 17.20
CA LYS A 172 2.44 -3.16 17.89
C LYS A 172 1.88 -3.20 19.29
#